data_c5cb35f0cdcac6ad105d3f9efe32d803
#
_entry.id   c5cb35f0cdcac6ad105d3f9efe32d803
#
_cell.length_a   1.000
_cell.length_b   1.000
_cell.length_c   1.000
_cell.angle_alpha   90.00
_cell.angle_beta   90.00
_cell.angle_gamma   90.00
#
_symmetry.space_group_name_H-M   'P 1'
#
loop_
_entity.id
_entity.type
_entity.pdbx_description
1 polymer ?
#
loop_
_entity_poly.entity_id
_entity_poly.type
_entity_poly.pdbx_seq_one_letter_code
_entity_poly.pdbx_strand_id
1 'polypeptide(L)'
;MKAFSQSASCIITDLFPLPPWTDWVETIADSAACPVLDVDCHCVIPMPLFGKSVDRPYKFRDATKRMRKQRLQASWPVCDANPEPYTGPLPFEPVNVIEEVKNLAHRFTLLRTCSIDPTVLPVWHERGGERAALSKWQDFYDKG
;
A
#
# COMPACT_ATOMS: atom_id res chain seq x y z
N MET A 1 15.77 -4.14 4.00
CA MET A 1 15.84 -3.25 2.81
C MET A 1 17.28 -3.05 2.34
N LYS A 2 18.25 -2.66 3.21
CA LYS A 2 19.66 -2.43 2.81
C LYS A 2 20.29 -3.60 2.04
N ALA A 3 20.08 -4.84 2.47
CA ALA A 3 20.61 -6.01 1.77
C ALA A 3 20.03 -6.20 0.36
N PHE A 4 18.74 -5.90 0.17
CA PHE A 4 18.10 -5.94 -1.14
C PHE A 4 18.60 -4.84 -2.08
N SER A 5 18.88 -3.64 -1.55
CA SER A 5 19.34 -2.53 -2.37
C SER A 5 20.67 -2.75 -3.06
N GLN A 6 21.47 -3.70 -2.56
CA GLN A 6 22.78 -4.04 -3.15
C GLN A 6 22.66 -4.76 -4.51
N SER A 7 21.54 -5.42 -4.77
CA SER A 7 21.28 -6.16 -6.01
C SER A 7 20.11 -5.60 -6.82
N ALA A 8 19.39 -4.62 -6.30
CA ALA A 8 18.27 -3.98 -6.97
C ALA A 8 18.73 -2.80 -7.84
N SER A 9 18.07 -2.60 -8.96
CA SER A 9 18.27 -1.41 -9.81
C SER A 9 17.67 -0.15 -9.18
N CYS A 10 16.55 -0.29 -8.46
CA CYS A 10 15.90 0.76 -7.68
C CYS A 10 14.97 0.14 -6.63
N ILE A 11 14.59 0.96 -5.66
CA ILE A 11 13.51 0.66 -4.71
C ILE A 11 12.36 1.61 -5.05
N ILE A 12 11.15 1.06 -5.19
CA ILE A 12 9.94 1.85 -5.40
C ILE A 12 9.06 1.69 -4.17
N THR A 13 8.56 2.80 -3.64
CA THR A 13 7.71 2.83 -2.45
C THR A 13 6.55 3.81 -2.65
N ASP A 14 5.54 3.71 -1.80
CA ASP A 14 4.43 4.68 -1.80
C ASP A 14 4.87 6.03 -1.23
N LEU A 15 4.42 7.11 -1.85
CA LEU A 15 4.48 8.44 -1.28
C LEU A 15 3.36 8.62 -0.27
N PHE A 16 3.65 8.39 1.00
CA PHE A 16 2.73 8.62 2.10
C PHE A 16 3.31 9.68 3.05
N PRO A 17 2.74 10.89 3.11
CA PRO A 17 3.39 12.08 3.67
C PRO A 17 3.26 12.20 5.20
N LEU A 18 3.11 11.10 5.91
CA LEU A 18 2.92 11.10 7.35
C LEU A 18 3.91 10.16 8.06
N PRO A 19 4.43 10.57 9.23
CA PRO A 19 5.18 9.66 10.10
C PRO A 19 4.31 8.46 10.53
N PRO A 20 4.90 7.30 10.72
CA PRO A 20 6.34 6.99 10.64
C PRO A 20 6.83 6.67 9.22
N TRP A 21 5.97 6.73 8.19
CA TRP A 21 6.32 6.33 6.83
C TRP A 21 7.45 7.19 6.23
N THR A 22 7.35 8.50 6.38
CA THR A 22 8.38 9.43 5.90
C THR A 22 9.75 9.10 6.50
N ASP A 23 9.81 8.87 7.81
CA ASP A 23 11.04 8.57 8.52
C ASP A 23 11.65 7.24 8.06
N TRP A 24 10.81 6.24 7.76
CA TRP A 24 11.26 4.95 7.22
C TRP A 24 11.79 5.10 5.80
N VAL A 25 11.12 5.85 4.93
CA VAL A 25 11.57 6.10 3.55
C VAL A 25 12.89 6.86 3.54
N GLU A 26 13.03 7.90 4.37
CA GLU A 26 14.28 8.65 4.54
C GLU A 26 15.41 7.72 5.01
N THR A 27 15.17 6.91 6.04
CA THR A 27 16.15 5.92 6.55
C THR A 27 16.57 4.93 5.47
N ILE A 28 15.64 4.49 4.62
CA ILE A 28 15.93 3.60 3.50
C ILE A 28 16.76 4.34 2.45
N ALA A 29 16.38 5.56 2.09
CA ALA A 29 17.06 6.37 1.08
C ALA A 29 18.52 6.65 1.48
N ASP A 30 18.77 6.97 2.75
CA ASP A 30 20.11 7.24 3.27
C ASP A 30 21.01 6.01 3.30
N SER A 31 20.43 4.81 3.39
CA SER A 31 21.19 3.55 3.55
C SER A 31 21.19 2.66 2.32
N ALA A 32 20.39 2.95 1.31
CA ALA A 32 20.27 2.15 0.10
C ALA A 32 21.48 2.32 -0.83
N ALA A 33 21.85 1.24 -1.51
CA ALA A 33 22.91 1.24 -2.54
C ALA A 33 22.37 1.58 -3.95
N CYS A 34 21.05 1.76 -4.10
CA CYS A 34 20.39 2.09 -5.36
C CYS A 34 19.40 3.25 -5.15
N PRO A 35 18.93 3.92 -6.22
CA PRO A 35 17.92 4.96 -6.11
C PRO A 35 16.63 4.49 -5.41
N VAL A 36 16.06 5.34 -4.58
CA VAL A 36 14.74 5.16 -3.97
C VAL A 36 13.78 6.15 -4.59
N LEU A 37 12.68 5.64 -5.13
CA LEU A 37 11.64 6.41 -5.82
C LEU A 37 10.34 6.26 -5.03
N ASP A 38 9.70 7.37 -4.73
CA ASP A 38 8.37 7.39 -4.14
C ASP A 38 7.29 7.76 -5.18
N VAL A 39 6.18 7.06 -5.14
CA VAL A 39 5.08 7.23 -6.08
C VAL A 39 3.77 7.40 -5.31
N ASP A 40 3.03 8.46 -5.58
CA ASP A 40 1.71 8.66 -4.98
C ASP A 40 0.69 7.73 -5.66
N CYS A 41 0.38 6.61 -5.01
CA CYS A 41 -0.62 5.64 -5.43
C CYS A 41 -1.99 5.86 -4.77
N HIS A 42 -2.12 6.83 -3.87
CA HIS A 42 -3.33 7.05 -3.06
C HIS A 42 -4.25 8.13 -3.61
N CYS A 43 -3.71 9.08 -4.36
CA CYS A 43 -4.43 10.27 -4.80
C CYS A 43 -4.76 10.22 -6.29
N VAL A 44 -6.02 10.54 -6.65
CA VAL A 44 -6.39 10.78 -8.06
C VAL A 44 -5.53 11.88 -8.66
N ILE A 45 -5.16 12.87 -7.86
CA ILE A 45 -4.20 13.91 -8.22
C ILE A 45 -3.01 13.77 -7.27
N PRO A 46 -1.90 13.19 -7.74
CA PRO A 46 -0.70 13.08 -6.92
C PRO A 46 -0.25 14.42 -6.36
N MET A 47 0.10 14.43 -5.08
CA MET A 47 0.51 15.66 -4.38
C MET A 47 1.61 16.43 -5.08
N PRO A 48 2.67 15.81 -5.63
CA PRO A 48 3.70 16.52 -6.36
C PRO A 48 3.19 17.25 -7.61
N LEU A 49 2.14 16.75 -8.27
CA LEU A 49 1.55 17.40 -9.45
C LEU A 49 0.73 18.63 -9.08
N PHE A 50 0.13 18.66 -7.90
CA PHE A 50 -0.58 19.84 -7.43
C PHE A 50 0.38 20.89 -6.88
N GLY A 51 1.38 20.46 -6.12
CA GLY A 51 2.56 21.25 -5.71
C GLY A 51 2.31 22.52 -4.89
N LYS A 52 1.09 22.68 -4.33
CA LYS A 52 0.73 23.86 -3.53
C LYS A 52 -0.30 23.52 -2.48
N SER A 53 -0.35 24.29 -1.41
CA SER A 53 -1.43 24.22 -0.42
C SER A 53 -2.52 25.25 -0.70
N VAL A 54 -3.74 24.93 -0.26
CA VAL A 54 -4.88 25.84 -0.29
C VAL A 54 -5.62 25.80 1.05
N ASP A 55 -6.12 26.94 1.45
CA ASP A 55 -6.72 27.16 2.77
C ASP A 55 -8.18 26.67 2.89
N ARG A 56 -8.81 26.34 1.78
CA ARG A 56 -10.23 25.96 1.73
C ARG A 56 -10.51 24.80 0.79
N PRO A 57 -11.37 23.84 1.18
CA PRO A 57 -11.71 22.68 0.35
C PRO A 57 -12.28 23.04 -1.02
N TYR A 58 -13.11 24.08 -1.13
CA TYR A 58 -13.67 24.49 -2.41
C TYR A 58 -12.61 25.03 -3.36
N LYS A 59 -11.60 25.76 -2.86
CA LYS A 59 -10.48 26.24 -3.69
C LYS A 59 -9.67 25.07 -4.24
N PHE A 60 -9.46 24.03 -3.43
CA PHE A 60 -8.81 22.81 -3.90
C PHE A 60 -9.64 22.15 -5.00
N ARG A 61 -10.95 21.96 -4.76
CA ARG A 61 -11.86 21.38 -5.74
C ARG A 61 -11.83 22.13 -7.07
N ASP A 62 -11.89 23.45 -7.02
CA ASP A 62 -11.94 24.28 -8.22
C ASP A 62 -10.59 24.30 -8.96
N ALA A 63 -9.48 24.42 -8.23
CA ALA A 63 -8.14 24.38 -8.79
C ALA A 63 -7.80 23.03 -9.44
N THR A 64 -8.36 21.94 -8.93
CA THR A 64 -8.09 20.57 -9.41
C THR A 64 -9.13 20.02 -10.39
N LYS A 65 -10.24 20.73 -10.62
CA LYS A 65 -11.38 20.26 -11.42
C LYS A 65 -10.98 19.71 -12.79
N ARG A 66 -10.17 20.45 -13.53
CA ARG A 66 -9.71 20.04 -14.88
C ARG A 66 -8.82 18.80 -14.81
N MET A 67 -7.83 18.81 -13.93
CA MET A 67 -6.88 17.72 -13.79
C MET A 67 -7.58 16.43 -13.33
N ARG A 68 -8.48 16.55 -12.35
CA ARG A 68 -9.29 15.42 -11.88
C ARG A 68 -10.12 14.81 -13.00
N LYS A 69 -10.82 15.65 -13.79
CA LYS A 69 -11.61 15.16 -14.92
C LYS A 69 -10.75 14.40 -15.94
N GLN A 70 -9.60 14.95 -16.29
CA GLN A 70 -8.66 14.31 -17.23
C GLN A 70 -8.17 12.96 -16.72
N ARG A 71 -7.77 12.89 -15.43
CA ARG A 71 -7.25 11.66 -14.84
C ARG A 71 -8.31 10.56 -14.67
N LEU A 72 -9.53 10.93 -14.29
CA LEU A 72 -10.64 9.98 -14.15
C LEU A 72 -11.13 9.43 -15.50
N GLN A 73 -10.91 10.16 -16.59
CA GLN A 73 -11.26 9.72 -17.93
C GLN A 73 -10.12 8.97 -18.65
N ALA A 74 -8.90 9.08 -18.14
CA ALA A 74 -7.76 8.36 -18.70
C ALA A 74 -7.85 6.87 -18.36
N SER A 75 -7.67 6.02 -19.35
CA SER A 75 -7.48 4.60 -19.11
C SER A 75 -6.15 4.37 -18.39
N TRP A 76 -6.12 3.43 -17.46
CA TRP A 76 -4.86 2.97 -16.90
C TRP A 76 -4.03 2.33 -18.02
N PRO A 77 -2.74 2.65 -18.11
CA PRO A 77 -1.90 1.97 -19.07
C PRO A 77 -1.86 0.48 -18.76
N VAL A 78 -2.09 -0.34 -19.76
CA VAL A 78 -1.84 -1.78 -19.63
C VAL A 78 -0.32 -1.96 -19.53
N CYS A 79 0.12 -2.51 -18.43
CA CYS A 79 1.52 -2.85 -18.21
C CYS A 79 1.69 -4.36 -18.44
N ASP A 80 2.27 -4.73 -19.56
CA ASP A 80 2.61 -6.13 -19.87
C ASP A 80 3.96 -6.55 -19.23
N ALA A 81 4.40 -5.83 -18.20
CA ALA A 81 5.58 -6.22 -17.47
C ALA A 81 5.35 -7.58 -16.80
N ASN A 82 6.02 -8.58 -17.33
CA ASN A 82 6.10 -9.92 -16.73
C ASN A 82 7.55 -10.14 -16.27
N PRO A 83 7.94 -9.52 -15.15
CA PRO A 83 9.31 -9.62 -14.67
C PRO A 83 9.60 -11.07 -14.28
N GLU A 84 10.77 -11.54 -14.65
CA GLU A 84 11.27 -12.82 -14.15
C GLU A 84 11.29 -12.79 -12.62
N PRO A 85 10.71 -13.80 -11.95
CA PRO A 85 10.75 -13.89 -10.50
C PRO A 85 12.20 -13.90 -10.01
N TYR A 86 12.44 -13.17 -8.92
CA TYR A 86 13.73 -13.25 -8.26
C TYR A 86 13.95 -14.64 -7.68
N THR A 87 14.99 -15.33 -8.17
CA THR A 87 15.36 -16.70 -7.75
C THR A 87 16.62 -16.74 -6.88
N GLY A 88 17.21 -15.58 -6.57
CA GLY A 88 18.40 -15.49 -5.74
C GLY A 88 18.12 -15.76 -4.26
N PRO A 89 19.19 -15.87 -3.43
CA PRO A 89 19.04 -16.09 -2.00
C PRO A 89 18.40 -14.88 -1.32
N LEU A 90 17.42 -15.13 -0.45
CA LEU A 90 16.87 -14.10 0.39
C LEU A 90 17.79 -13.81 1.58
N PRO A 91 17.93 -12.55 2.03
CA PRO A 91 18.74 -12.19 3.18
C PRO A 91 18.08 -12.49 4.54
N PHE A 92 17.03 -13.30 4.54
CA PHE A 92 16.27 -13.74 5.72
C PHE A 92 15.60 -15.08 5.42
N GLU A 93 15.20 -15.78 6.47
CA GLU A 93 14.38 -16.99 6.37
C GLU A 93 12.92 -16.58 6.12
N PRO A 94 12.31 -16.96 4.97
CA PRO A 94 10.93 -16.61 4.69
C PRO A 94 9.98 -17.45 5.54
N VAL A 95 8.97 -16.81 6.12
CA VAL A 95 7.89 -17.48 6.83
C VAL A 95 6.76 -17.80 5.85
N ASN A 96 6.33 -19.05 5.81
CA ASN A 96 5.14 -19.43 5.06
C ASN A 96 3.86 -19.04 5.82
N VAL A 97 3.48 -17.78 5.67
CA VAL A 97 2.33 -17.20 6.38
C VAL A 97 1.04 -17.97 6.10
N ILE A 98 0.88 -18.54 4.91
CA ILE A 98 -0.32 -19.29 4.54
C ILE A 98 -0.45 -20.56 5.39
N GLU A 99 0.64 -21.28 5.61
CA GLU A 99 0.64 -22.47 6.46
C GLU A 99 0.48 -22.09 7.95
N GLU A 100 1.17 -21.06 8.38
CA GLU A 100 1.07 -20.58 9.77
C GLU A 100 -0.36 -20.15 10.14
N VAL A 101 -1.08 -19.48 9.23
CA VAL A 101 -2.45 -19.02 9.52
C VAL A 101 -3.53 -20.10 9.38
N LYS A 102 -3.24 -21.26 8.80
CA LYS A 102 -4.16 -22.40 8.79
C LYS A 102 -4.35 -22.99 10.18
N ASN A 103 -3.32 -22.97 11.00
CA ASN A 103 -3.38 -23.47 12.37
C ASN A 103 -3.79 -22.34 13.32
N LEU A 104 -4.90 -22.52 14.05
CA LEU A 104 -5.43 -21.49 14.96
C LEU A 104 -4.45 -21.13 16.08
N ALA A 105 -3.74 -22.13 16.64
CA ALA A 105 -2.75 -21.88 17.69
C ALA A 105 -1.57 -21.04 17.16
N HIS A 106 -1.11 -21.34 15.94
CA HIS A 106 -0.05 -20.57 15.29
C HIS A 106 -0.48 -19.14 14.99
N ARG A 107 -1.73 -18.89 14.60
CA ARG A 107 -2.26 -17.52 14.42
C ARG A 107 -2.10 -16.69 15.69
N PHE A 108 -2.49 -17.21 16.83
CA PHE A 108 -2.33 -16.50 18.10
C PHE A 108 -0.87 -16.23 18.46
N THR A 109 0.01 -17.18 18.20
CA THR A 109 1.44 -16.99 18.39
C THR A 109 1.98 -15.91 17.47
N LEU A 110 1.63 -15.93 16.19
CA LEU A 110 2.04 -14.93 15.20
C LEU A 110 1.55 -13.52 15.60
N LEU A 111 0.28 -13.39 16.00
CA LEU A 111 -0.27 -12.12 16.46
C LEU A 111 0.50 -11.56 17.66
N ARG A 112 0.84 -12.41 18.65
CA ARG A 112 1.64 -12.00 19.81
C ARG A 112 3.06 -11.60 19.42
N THR A 113 3.69 -12.31 18.50
CA THR A 113 5.01 -11.96 17.97
C THR A 113 4.99 -10.58 17.31
N CYS A 114 3.88 -10.21 16.69
CA CYS A 114 3.68 -8.89 16.11
C CYS A 114 3.20 -7.84 17.14
N SER A 115 3.17 -8.18 18.45
CA SER A 115 2.65 -7.31 19.52
C SER A 115 1.18 -6.91 19.34
N ILE A 116 0.40 -7.76 18.66
CA ILE A 116 -1.04 -7.58 18.47
C ILE A 116 -1.78 -8.31 19.59
N ASP A 117 -2.71 -7.64 20.25
CA ASP A 117 -3.56 -8.25 21.26
C ASP A 117 -4.64 -9.12 20.63
N PRO A 118 -4.56 -10.47 20.77
CA PRO A 118 -5.53 -11.38 20.18
C PRO A 118 -6.86 -11.46 20.94
N THR A 119 -7.00 -10.77 22.10
CA THR A 119 -8.25 -10.75 22.88
C THR A 119 -9.26 -9.74 22.35
N VAL A 120 -8.81 -8.80 21.52
CA VAL A 120 -9.70 -7.85 20.85
C VAL A 120 -10.52 -8.60 19.81
N LEU A 121 -11.80 -8.75 20.06
CA LEU A 121 -12.72 -9.47 19.19
C LEU A 121 -13.09 -8.60 17.96
N PRO A 122 -13.35 -9.24 16.82
CA PRO A 122 -13.89 -8.53 15.66
C PRO A 122 -15.27 -7.95 15.96
N VAL A 123 -15.66 -6.92 15.22
CA VAL A 123 -16.99 -6.32 15.32
C VAL A 123 -18.04 -7.38 14.98
N TRP A 124 -18.95 -7.66 15.93
CA TRP A 124 -19.87 -8.81 15.84
C TRP A 124 -20.85 -8.76 14.66
N HIS A 125 -21.24 -7.55 14.21
CA HIS A 125 -22.23 -7.34 13.15
C HIS A 125 -21.60 -7.13 11.78
N GLU A 126 -20.27 -7.18 11.66
CA GLU A 126 -19.56 -6.97 10.41
C GLU A 126 -18.56 -8.09 10.15
N ARG A 127 -18.66 -8.71 8.99
CA ARG A 127 -17.65 -9.64 8.51
C ARG A 127 -16.57 -8.87 7.75
N GLY A 128 -15.33 -9.00 8.21
CA GLY A 128 -14.17 -8.50 7.49
C GLY A 128 -13.70 -9.44 6.37
N GLY A 129 -12.82 -8.92 5.53
CA GLY A 129 -12.16 -9.66 4.47
C GLY A 129 -12.69 -9.33 3.07
N GLU A 130 -11.86 -9.59 2.07
CA GLU A 130 -12.10 -9.23 0.67
C GLU A 130 -13.42 -9.77 0.13
N ARG A 131 -13.75 -11.05 0.39
CA ARG A 131 -15.00 -11.65 -0.08
C ARG A 131 -16.24 -10.97 0.49
N ALA A 132 -16.20 -10.59 1.77
CA ALA A 132 -17.30 -9.88 2.41
C ALA A 132 -17.43 -8.45 1.85
N ALA A 133 -16.32 -7.78 1.61
CA ALA A 133 -16.28 -6.46 1.00
C ALA A 133 -16.84 -6.47 -0.44
N LEU A 134 -16.42 -7.44 -1.26
CA LEU A 134 -16.91 -7.60 -2.63
C LEU A 134 -18.41 -7.91 -2.66
N SER A 135 -18.90 -8.77 -1.76
CA SER A 135 -20.35 -9.06 -1.67
C SER A 135 -21.15 -7.80 -1.32
N LYS A 136 -20.70 -7.01 -0.34
CA LYS A 136 -21.34 -5.74 0.01
C LYS A 136 -21.27 -4.70 -1.10
N TRP A 137 -20.16 -4.66 -1.82
CA TRP A 137 -20.03 -3.78 -2.98
C TRP A 137 -21.01 -4.16 -4.08
N GLN A 138 -21.14 -5.46 -4.39
CA GLN A 138 -22.11 -5.94 -5.38
C GLN A 138 -23.54 -5.62 -4.96
N ASP A 139 -23.90 -5.90 -3.69
CA ASP A 139 -25.21 -5.58 -3.13
C ASP A 139 -25.54 -4.09 -3.24
N PHE A 140 -24.55 -3.22 -2.99
CA PHE A 140 -24.72 -1.78 -3.14
C PHE A 140 -24.93 -1.38 -4.61
N TYR A 141 -24.18 -1.97 -5.52
CA TYR A 141 -24.26 -1.69 -6.94
C TYR A 141 -25.61 -2.12 -7.54
N ASP A 142 -26.12 -3.28 -7.13
CA ASP A 142 -27.37 -3.84 -7.65
C ASP A 142 -28.62 -3.15 -7.08
N LYS A 143 -28.53 -2.53 -5.91
CA LYS A 143 -29.65 -1.87 -5.22
C LYS A 143 -29.65 -0.34 -5.34
N GLY A 144 -28.54 0.26 -5.76
CA GLY A 144 -28.36 1.71 -5.92
C GLY A 144 -28.94 2.27 -7.19
#